data_f2306a5d8f4b1b76df9a429449784b9e
#
_entry.id   f2306a5d8f4b1b76df9a429449784b9e
#
_cell.length_a   1.000
_cell.length_b   1.000
_cell.length_c   1.000
_cell.angle_alpha   90.00
_cell.angle_beta   90.00
_cell.angle_gamma   90.00
#
_symmetry.space_group_name_H-M   'P 1'
#
loop_
_entity.id
_entity.type
_entity.pdbx_description
1 polymer ?
#
loop_
_entity_poly.entity_id
_entity_poly.type
_entity_poly.pdbx_seq_one_letter_code
_entity_poly.pdbx_strand_id
1 'polypeptide(L)'
;MDIQLIAQPGCSASQELRSELGFAMALLGMQDGFPISQSSDPTVNSPRLIIDEKRVLPCLPDQGQVSCPVCLTIHSIPDREVVRWHLAKSLGRHTVLFICSGNAVRSQMAEAIANHYLGKDWAAFSGGLFPMPLWKPVAQALHEIGITTVGSKPKHIELFLGCRFDVIVSLCSSADEFCTAFPGGGRRKHMPFDDPFTSPFFGIGDLNRTRKLRDDMRRRICPYLGGEA
;
A
#
# COMPACT_ATOMS: atom_id res chain seq x y z
N MET A 1 -12.60 -15.50 6.84
CA MET A 1 -12.40 -14.70 5.61
C MET A 1 -12.82 -15.52 4.41
N ASP A 2 -13.73 -15.03 3.63
CA ASP A 2 -14.20 -15.61 2.38
C ASP A 2 -13.72 -14.73 1.20
N ILE A 3 -13.13 -15.36 0.16
CA ILE A 3 -12.61 -14.66 -1.01
C ILE A 3 -13.25 -15.28 -2.25
N GLN A 4 -13.97 -14.47 -3.02
CA GLN A 4 -14.65 -14.90 -4.24
C GLN A 4 -14.20 -14.06 -5.44
N LEU A 5 -13.83 -14.72 -6.52
CA LEU A 5 -13.54 -14.11 -7.82
C LEU A 5 -14.58 -14.58 -8.84
N ILE A 6 -15.42 -13.66 -9.29
CA ILE A 6 -16.50 -13.94 -10.24
C ILE A 6 -16.17 -13.22 -11.55
N ALA A 7 -16.15 -13.95 -12.68
CA ALA A 7 -15.85 -13.39 -13.99
C ALA A 7 -16.43 -14.23 -15.12
N GLN A 8 -16.48 -13.68 -16.33
CA GLN A 8 -16.74 -14.46 -17.51
C GLN A 8 -15.63 -15.47 -17.78
N PRO A 9 -15.93 -16.66 -18.34
CA PRO A 9 -14.93 -17.62 -18.76
C PRO A 9 -13.92 -16.99 -19.74
N GLY A 10 -12.62 -17.14 -19.48
CA GLY A 10 -11.54 -16.63 -20.34
C GLY A 10 -11.28 -15.11 -20.24
N CYS A 11 -11.92 -14.40 -19.33
CA CYS A 11 -11.71 -12.96 -19.15
C CYS A 11 -10.26 -12.65 -18.74
N SER A 12 -9.54 -11.85 -19.54
CA SER A 12 -8.14 -11.45 -19.25
C SER A 12 -8.05 -10.55 -18.02
N ALA A 13 -9.02 -9.67 -17.81
CA ALA A 13 -9.06 -8.81 -16.61
C ALA A 13 -9.26 -9.63 -15.32
N SER A 14 -9.87 -10.80 -15.40
CA SER A 14 -9.94 -11.73 -14.27
C SER A 14 -8.57 -12.32 -13.90
N GLN A 15 -7.73 -12.58 -14.89
CA GLN A 15 -6.37 -13.08 -14.65
C GLN A 15 -5.51 -11.99 -13.99
N GLU A 16 -5.62 -10.75 -14.46
CA GLU A 16 -4.93 -9.61 -13.86
C GLU A 16 -5.39 -9.38 -12.42
N LEU A 17 -6.69 -9.36 -12.18
CA LEU A 17 -7.25 -9.21 -10.83
C LEU A 17 -6.79 -10.35 -9.89
N ARG A 18 -6.69 -11.57 -10.39
CA ARG A 18 -6.14 -12.71 -9.63
C ARG A 18 -4.66 -12.50 -9.30
N SER A 19 -3.89 -11.95 -10.22
CA SER A 19 -2.48 -11.62 -10.00
C SER A 19 -2.33 -10.55 -8.90
N GLU A 20 -3.11 -9.47 -8.98
CA GLU A 20 -3.11 -8.41 -7.96
C GLU A 20 -3.54 -8.95 -6.58
N LEU A 21 -4.51 -9.86 -6.53
CA LEU A 21 -4.91 -10.54 -5.31
C LEU A 21 -3.76 -11.39 -4.74
N GLY A 22 -3.07 -12.17 -5.56
CA GLY A 22 -1.94 -12.98 -5.15
C GLY A 22 -0.80 -12.14 -4.58
N PHE A 23 -0.46 -11.03 -5.22
CA PHE A 23 0.53 -10.07 -4.70
C PHE A 23 0.09 -9.44 -3.37
N ALA A 24 -1.17 -9.04 -3.25
CA ALA A 24 -1.70 -8.46 -2.01
C ALA A 24 -1.63 -9.46 -0.84
N MET A 25 -1.97 -10.72 -1.09
CA MET A 25 -1.88 -11.81 -0.12
C MET A 25 -0.42 -12.05 0.32
N ALA A 26 0.51 -12.12 -0.63
CA ALA A 26 1.93 -12.31 -0.34
C ALA A 26 2.50 -11.19 0.54
N LEU A 27 2.14 -9.93 0.27
CA LEU A 27 2.55 -8.77 1.08
C LEU A 27 2.01 -8.81 2.52
N LEU A 28 0.94 -9.53 2.77
CA LEU A 28 0.37 -9.75 4.10
C LEU A 28 0.90 -11.03 4.77
N GLY A 29 1.82 -11.75 4.13
CA GLY A 29 2.34 -13.02 4.62
C GLY A 29 1.29 -14.14 4.63
N MET A 30 0.26 -14.01 3.81
CA MET A 30 -0.75 -15.05 3.61
C MET A 30 -0.13 -16.12 2.70
N GLN A 31 0.17 -17.27 3.28
CA GLN A 31 0.71 -18.41 2.52
C GLN A 31 -0.38 -19.08 1.67
N ASP A 32 0.05 -19.82 0.64
CA ASP A 32 -0.81 -20.62 -0.23
C ASP A 32 -1.74 -21.52 0.60
N GLY A 33 -3.03 -21.27 0.55
CA GLY A 33 -4.01 -22.08 1.29
C GLY A 33 -5.32 -21.38 1.63
N PHE A 34 -5.47 -20.10 1.40
CA PHE A 34 -6.80 -19.50 1.48
C PHE A 34 -7.61 -19.90 0.25
N PRO A 35 -8.74 -20.59 0.43
CA PRO A 35 -9.57 -20.98 -0.68
C PRO A 35 -10.13 -19.74 -1.37
N ILE A 36 -9.73 -19.54 -2.62
CA ILE A 36 -10.36 -18.56 -3.51
C ILE A 36 -11.42 -19.32 -4.27
N SER A 37 -12.69 -19.09 -3.96
CA SER A 37 -13.76 -19.61 -4.77
C SER A 37 -13.81 -18.86 -6.10
N GLN A 38 -13.76 -19.58 -7.20
CA GLN A 38 -13.84 -19.03 -8.53
C GLN A 38 -15.16 -19.46 -9.17
N SER A 39 -15.97 -18.49 -9.58
CA SER A 39 -17.23 -18.72 -10.27
C SER A 39 -17.15 -18.13 -11.67
N SER A 40 -17.61 -18.90 -12.65
CA SER A 40 -17.82 -18.45 -14.03
C SER A 40 -19.25 -18.03 -14.22
N ASP A 41 -19.48 -16.77 -14.46
CA ASP A 41 -20.83 -16.24 -14.75
C ASP A 41 -20.79 -15.48 -16.08
N PRO A 42 -21.43 -15.99 -17.14
CA PRO A 42 -21.43 -15.33 -18.45
C PRO A 42 -22.23 -14.04 -18.48
N THR A 43 -23.05 -13.76 -17.46
CA THR A 43 -23.82 -12.51 -17.35
C THR A 43 -23.06 -11.37 -16.70
N VAL A 44 -21.88 -11.65 -16.11
CA VAL A 44 -21.04 -10.67 -15.44
C VAL A 44 -20.20 -9.91 -16.46
N ASN A 45 -20.55 -8.67 -16.73
CA ASN A 45 -19.84 -7.81 -17.69
C ASN A 45 -18.44 -7.36 -17.23
N SER A 46 -18.05 -7.61 -15.98
CA SER A 46 -16.78 -7.20 -15.40
C SER A 46 -16.38 -8.14 -14.28
N PRO A 47 -15.10 -8.50 -14.14
CA PRO A 47 -14.66 -9.34 -13.03
C PRO A 47 -14.95 -8.66 -11.69
N ARG A 48 -15.34 -9.46 -10.71
CA ARG A 48 -15.66 -9.00 -9.35
C ARG A 48 -14.83 -9.75 -8.34
N LEU A 49 -14.15 -9.01 -7.48
CA LEU A 49 -13.52 -9.54 -6.28
C LEU A 49 -14.40 -9.19 -5.09
N ILE A 50 -14.76 -10.21 -4.32
CA ILE A 50 -15.57 -10.09 -3.10
C ILE A 50 -14.75 -10.65 -1.94
N ILE A 51 -14.60 -9.88 -0.87
CA ILE A 51 -13.93 -10.28 0.36
C ILE A 51 -14.92 -10.07 1.51
N ASP A 52 -15.28 -11.15 2.21
CA ASP A 52 -16.27 -11.15 3.29
C ASP A 52 -17.56 -10.39 2.89
N GLU A 53 -18.18 -10.83 1.80
CA GLU A 53 -19.41 -10.27 1.22
C GLU A 53 -19.28 -8.84 0.66
N LYS A 54 -18.11 -8.20 0.80
CA LYS A 54 -17.87 -6.85 0.30
C LYS A 54 -17.18 -6.88 -1.06
N ARG A 55 -17.79 -6.25 -2.05
CA ARG A 55 -17.16 -6.06 -3.36
C ARG A 55 -16.00 -5.08 -3.25
N VAL A 56 -14.82 -5.51 -3.67
CA VAL A 56 -13.65 -4.65 -3.78
C VAL A 56 -13.76 -3.84 -5.09
N LEU A 57 -13.78 -2.53 -4.97
CA LEU A 57 -13.89 -1.60 -6.10
C LEU A 57 -12.58 -0.83 -6.28
N PRO A 58 -12.22 -0.43 -7.51
CA PRO A 58 -11.15 0.55 -7.71
C PRO A 58 -11.54 1.89 -7.07
N CYS A 59 -10.58 2.56 -6.44
CA CYS A 59 -10.82 3.84 -5.79
C CYS A 59 -10.97 4.99 -6.78
N LEU A 60 -10.38 4.86 -7.96
CA LEU A 60 -10.50 5.83 -9.05
C LEU A 60 -10.98 5.11 -10.32
N PRO A 61 -11.91 5.71 -11.10
CA PRO A 61 -12.52 5.06 -12.26
C PRO A 61 -11.54 4.76 -13.40
N ASP A 62 -10.43 5.52 -13.48
CA ASP A 62 -9.44 5.38 -14.55
C ASP A 62 -8.22 4.53 -14.16
N GLN A 63 -8.20 3.98 -12.95
CA GLN A 63 -7.11 3.10 -12.50
C GLN A 63 -7.37 1.64 -12.88
N GLY A 64 -6.30 0.93 -13.19
CA GLY A 64 -6.34 -0.50 -13.45
C GLY A 64 -7.18 -0.87 -14.68
N GLN A 65 -7.19 -0.05 -15.72
CA GLN A 65 -7.94 -0.34 -16.94
C GLN A 65 -7.30 -1.50 -17.71
N VAL A 66 -8.07 -2.56 -17.92
CA VAL A 66 -7.65 -3.76 -18.66
C VAL A 66 -8.62 -3.98 -19.82
N SER A 67 -8.09 -3.92 -21.03
CA SER A 67 -8.84 -4.29 -22.23
C SER A 67 -9.01 -5.81 -22.31
N CYS A 68 -10.23 -6.27 -22.45
CA CYS A 68 -10.54 -7.68 -22.53
C CYS A 68 -11.12 -8.05 -23.90
N PRO A 69 -10.41 -8.82 -24.73
CA PRO A 69 -10.91 -9.24 -26.03
C PRO A 69 -12.09 -10.21 -25.95
N VAL A 70 -12.27 -10.90 -24.84
CA VAL A 70 -13.39 -11.83 -24.62
C VAL A 70 -14.66 -11.08 -24.27
N CYS A 71 -14.56 -10.09 -23.36
CA CYS A 71 -15.72 -9.28 -22.95
C CYS A 71 -15.99 -8.10 -23.88
N LEU A 72 -15.07 -7.82 -24.81
CA LEU A 72 -15.12 -6.69 -25.77
C LEU A 72 -15.28 -5.33 -25.08
N THR A 73 -14.70 -5.17 -23.89
CA THR A 73 -14.81 -3.96 -23.10
C THR A 73 -13.53 -3.69 -22.29
N ILE A 74 -13.43 -2.49 -21.74
CA ILE A 74 -12.38 -2.09 -20.80
C ILE A 74 -12.94 -2.25 -19.39
N HIS A 75 -12.19 -2.96 -18.54
CA HIS A 75 -12.53 -3.17 -17.14
C HIS A 75 -11.64 -2.31 -16.25
N SER A 76 -12.22 -1.72 -15.23
CA SER A 76 -11.46 -1.13 -14.11
C SER A 76 -11.34 -2.17 -13.01
N ILE A 77 -10.11 -2.55 -12.68
CA ILE A 77 -9.81 -3.47 -11.59
C ILE A 77 -9.18 -2.73 -10.41
N PRO A 78 -9.42 -3.16 -9.16
CA PRO A 78 -8.76 -2.55 -8.01
C PRO A 78 -7.25 -2.80 -8.04
N ASP A 79 -6.48 -1.77 -7.67
CA ASP A 79 -5.03 -1.89 -7.46
C ASP A 79 -4.74 -2.84 -6.28
N ARG A 80 -3.59 -3.52 -6.31
CA ARG A 80 -3.14 -4.45 -5.26
C ARG A 80 -3.17 -3.85 -3.86
N GLU A 81 -2.90 -2.56 -3.72
CA GLU A 81 -2.90 -1.90 -2.41
C GLU A 81 -4.31 -1.74 -1.85
N VAL A 82 -5.30 -1.50 -2.71
CA VAL A 82 -6.71 -1.48 -2.33
C VAL A 82 -7.16 -2.89 -1.93
N VAL A 83 -6.79 -3.91 -2.73
CA VAL A 83 -7.04 -5.31 -2.39
C VAL A 83 -6.38 -5.68 -1.05
N ARG A 84 -5.11 -5.30 -0.87
CA ARG A 84 -4.35 -5.52 0.38
C ARG A 84 -5.00 -4.86 1.59
N TRP A 85 -5.57 -3.66 1.41
CA TRP A 85 -6.31 -2.98 2.48
C TRP A 85 -7.56 -3.77 2.89
N HIS A 86 -8.35 -4.24 1.92
CA HIS A 86 -9.53 -5.06 2.21
C HIS A 86 -9.18 -6.37 2.93
N LEU A 87 -8.12 -7.05 2.47
CA LEU A 87 -7.63 -8.28 3.11
C LEU A 87 -7.13 -8.00 4.54
N ALA A 88 -6.39 -6.93 4.76
CA ALA A 88 -5.90 -6.55 6.09
C ALA A 88 -7.04 -6.30 7.07
N LYS A 89 -8.07 -5.58 6.64
CA LYS A 89 -9.28 -5.35 7.47
C LYS A 89 -10.03 -6.63 7.74
N SER A 90 -10.13 -7.54 6.79
CA SER A 90 -10.74 -8.86 6.95
C SER A 90 -9.97 -9.77 7.91
N LEU A 91 -8.63 -9.62 7.96
CA LEU A 91 -7.77 -10.29 8.93
C LEU A 91 -7.81 -9.66 10.33
N GLY A 92 -8.58 -8.59 10.53
CA GLY A 92 -8.66 -7.87 11.80
C GLY A 92 -7.42 -7.01 12.13
N ARG A 93 -6.52 -6.77 11.15
CA ARG A 93 -5.36 -5.93 11.35
C ARG A 93 -5.73 -4.47 11.42
N HIS A 94 -5.04 -3.73 12.27
CA HIS A 94 -5.04 -2.28 12.22
C HIS A 94 -4.36 -1.79 10.95
N THR A 95 -4.78 -0.63 10.45
CA THR A 95 -4.25 -0.07 9.20
C THR A 95 -3.67 1.32 9.42
N VAL A 96 -2.48 1.56 8.88
CA VAL A 96 -1.81 2.87 8.92
C VAL A 96 -1.43 3.33 7.52
N LEU A 97 -1.67 4.61 7.22
CA LEU A 97 -1.22 5.26 5.99
C LEU A 97 -0.14 6.29 6.32
N PHE A 98 1.06 6.10 5.78
CA PHE A 98 2.14 7.06 5.85
C PHE A 98 2.16 7.97 4.62
N ILE A 99 2.18 9.29 4.84
CA ILE A 99 2.12 10.27 3.76
C ILE A 99 3.38 11.14 3.76
N CYS A 100 4.00 11.32 2.60
CA CYS A 100 5.04 12.31 2.37
C CYS A 100 4.88 12.93 0.98
N SER A 101 5.70 13.92 0.61
CA SER A 101 5.57 14.59 -0.68
C SER A 101 5.76 13.64 -1.87
N GLY A 102 6.84 12.88 -1.91
CA GLY A 102 7.26 12.13 -3.12
C GLY A 102 7.01 10.63 -3.09
N ASN A 103 6.59 10.03 -1.99
CA ASN A 103 6.51 8.56 -1.83
C ASN A 103 7.74 7.80 -2.38
N ALA A 104 8.93 8.39 -2.23
CA ALA A 104 10.20 7.86 -2.75
C ALA A 104 11.20 7.50 -1.65
N VAL A 105 11.03 8.08 -0.45
CA VAL A 105 11.96 7.92 0.69
C VAL A 105 11.17 7.64 1.96
N ARG A 106 10.69 8.72 2.62
CA ARG A 106 10.15 8.68 4.00
C ARG A 106 8.98 7.72 4.14
N SER A 107 7.94 7.88 3.35
CA SER A 107 6.72 7.09 3.52
C SER A 107 6.90 5.62 3.10
N GLN A 108 7.68 5.33 2.06
CA GLN A 108 7.98 3.94 1.70
C GLN A 108 8.89 3.25 2.73
N MET A 109 9.85 3.98 3.31
CA MET A 109 10.68 3.46 4.40
C MET A 109 9.83 3.18 5.65
N ALA A 110 8.92 4.09 6.01
CA ALA A 110 8.02 3.91 7.14
C ALA A 110 7.08 2.70 6.94
N GLU A 111 6.51 2.55 5.74
CA GLU A 111 5.69 1.39 5.35
C GLU A 111 6.47 0.09 5.52
N ALA A 112 7.69 0.02 4.98
CA ALA A 112 8.52 -1.18 5.03
C ALA A 112 8.90 -1.56 6.46
N ILE A 113 9.30 -0.59 7.29
CA ILE A 113 9.63 -0.79 8.71
C ILE A 113 8.40 -1.28 9.49
N ALA A 114 7.26 -0.61 9.35
CA ALA A 114 6.06 -0.99 10.08
C ALA A 114 5.57 -2.40 9.70
N ASN A 115 5.54 -2.73 8.42
CA ASN A 115 5.16 -4.07 7.97
C ASN A 115 6.14 -5.16 8.44
N HIS A 116 7.44 -4.85 8.53
CA HIS A 116 8.44 -5.82 8.98
C HIS A 116 8.33 -6.10 10.49
N TYR A 117 8.25 -5.05 11.31
CA TYR A 117 8.28 -5.21 12.78
C TYR A 117 6.91 -5.44 13.41
N LEU A 118 5.83 -4.95 12.80
CA LEU A 118 4.48 -4.93 13.35
C LEU A 118 3.44 -5.65 12.49
N GLY A 119 3.88 -6.35 11.44
CA GLY A 119 3.00 -6.92 10.42
C GLY A 119 2.00 -7.97 10.91
N LYS A 120 2.12 -8.46 12.15
CA LYS A 120 1.10 -9.33 12.76
C LYS A 120 -0.19 -8.56 13.04
N ASP A 121 -0.07 -7.39 13.62
CA ASP A 121 -1.18 -6.60 14.15
C ASP A 121 -1.53 -5.41 13.24
N TRP A 122 -0.57 -4.97 12.42
CA TRP A 122 -0.69 -3.81 11.56
C TRP A 122 -0.45 -4.16 10.09
N ALA A 123 -1.19 -3.49 9.22
CA ALA A 123 -0.89 -3.39 7.79
C ALA A 123 -0.59 -1.92 7.48
N ALA A 124 0.64 -1.65 7.10
CA ALA A 124 1.11 -0.31 6.78
C ALA A 124 1.08 -0.07 5.26
N PHE A 125 0.70 1.13 4.89
CA PHE A 125 0.58 1.63 3.53
C PHE A 125 1.30 2.96 3.40
N SER A 126 1.65 3.36 2.18
CA SER A 126 2.26 4.66 1.94
C SER A 126 1.74 5.32 0.68
N GLY A 127 1.69 6.64 0.68
CA GLY A 127 1.33 7.46 -0.47
C GLY A 127 2.09 8.77 -0.50
N GLY A 128 2.07 9.43 -1.63
CA GLY A 128 2.66 10.76 -1.82
C GLY A 128 1.80 11.66 -2.69
N LEU A 129 2.09 12.96 -2.64
CA LEU A 129 1.40 13.96 -3.45
C LEU A 129 1.94 13.97 -4.89
N PHE A 130 3.24 13.69 -5.04
CA PHE A 130 3.95 13.67 -6.32
C PHE A 130 4.85 12.42 -6.37
N PRO A 131 4.30 11.24 -6.66
CA PRO A 131 5.04 10.00 -6.61
C PRO A 131 6.28 10.00 -7.51
N MET A 132 7.42 9.64 -6.94
CA MET A 132 8.69 9.48 -7.62
C MET A 132 9.25 8.08 -7.38
N PRO A 133 10.12 7.56 -8.26
CA PRO A 133 10.73 6.26 -8.06
C PRO A 133 11.41 6.12 -6.70
N LEU A 134 11.36 4.92 -6.12
CA LEU A 134 12.05 4.62 -4.86
C LEU A 134 13.54 4.93 -5.01
N TRP A 135 14.06 5.72 -4.09
CA TRP A 135 15.46 6.11 -4.10
C TRP A 135 16.36 4.94 -3.67
N LYS A 136 17.39 4.65 -4.49
CA LYS A 136 18.27 3.50 -4.28
C LYS A 136 18.87 3.39 -2.88
N PRO A 137 19.37 4.47 -2.23
CA PRO A 137 19.87 4.40 -0.86
C PRO A 137 18.82 3.93 0.17
N VAL A 138 17.53 4.17 -0.07
CA VAL A 138 16.44 3.66 0.80
C VAL A 138 16.38 2.13 0.71
N ALA A 139 16.36 1.59 -0.50
CA ALA A 139 16.36 0.14 -0.70
C ALA A 139 17.60 -0.51 -0.06
N GLN A 140 18.78 0.10 -0.23
CA GLN A 140 20.01 -0.38 0.36
C GLN A 140 19.96 -0.35 1.90
N ALA A 141 19.57 0.77 2.49
CA ALA A 141 19.49 0.91 3.94
C ALA A 141 18.50 -0.08 4.58
N LEU A 142 17.38 -0.35 3.92
CA LEU A 142 16.39 -1.34 4.37
C LEU A 142 16.92 -2.77 4.24
N HIS A 143 17.59 -3.09 3.13
CA HIS A 143 18.19 -4.40 2.92
C HIS A 143 19.24 -4.76 3.97
N GLU A 144 20.02 -3.78 4.46
CA GLU A 144 21.01 -3.97 5.53
C GLU A 144 20.41 -4.52 6.84
N ILE A 145 19.13 -4.33 7.06
CA ILE A 145 18.39 -4.83 8.24
C ILE A 145 17.40 -5.94 7.89
N GLY A 146 17.57 -6.58 6.73
CA GLY A 146 16.77 -7.72 6.29
C GLY A 146 15.41 -7.37 5.71
N ILE A 147 15.14 -6.10 5.40
CA ILE A 147 13.87 -5.67 4.80
C ILE A 147 14.01 -5.58 3.28
N THR A 148 13.21 -6.37 2.57
CA THR A 148 13.15 -6.30 1.11
C THR A 148 12.23 -5.18 0.63
N THR A 149 12.61 -4.56 -0.49
CA THR A 149 11.78 -3.57 -1.20
C THR A 149 11.25 -4.10 -2.53
N VAL A 150 11.32 -5.42 -2.74
CA VAL A 150 10.77 -6.06 -3.93
C VAL A 150 9.25 -5.81 -3.96
N GLY A 151 8.77 -5.30 -5.09
CA GLY A 151 7.36 -4.94 -5.27
C GLY A 151 6.98 -3.54 -4.75
N SER A 152 7.89 -2.81 -4.09
CA SER A 152 7.65 -1.41 -3.72
C SER A 152 7.46 -0.55 -4.97
N LYS A 153 6.34 0.18 -5.00
CA LYS A 153 6.00 1.11 -6.09
C LYS A 153 5.71 2.49 -5.51
N PRO A 154 6.05 3.58 -6.19
CA PRO A 154 5.54 4.89 -5.84
C PRO A 154 4.02 4.93 -6.05
N LYS A 155 3.30 5.49 -5.10
CA LYS A 155 1.84 5.52 -5.06
C LYS A 155 1.33 6.93 -4.81
N HIS A 156 0.37 7.39 -5.60
CA HIS A 156 -0.35 8.62 -5.32
C HIS A 156 -1.33 8.40 -4.16
N ILE A 157 -1.46 9.39 -3.29
CA ILE A 157 -2.33 9.27 -2.11
C ILE A 157 -3.80 9.04 -2.49
N GLU A 158 -4.25 9.54 -3.64
CA GLU A 158 -5.61 9.35 -4.15
C GLU A 158 -5.99 7.88 -4.38
N LEU A 159 -4.99 6.99 -4.55
CA LEU A 159 -5.23 5.56 -4.59
C LEU A 159 -6.05 5.05 -3.40
N PHE A 160 -5.98 5.74 -2.28
CA PHE A 160 -6.58 5.34 -1.02
C PHE A 160 -7.84 6.13 -0.62
N LEU A 161 -8.43 6.93 -1.53
CA LEU A 161 -9.59 7.78 -1.23
C LEU A 161 -10.80 7.00 -0.68
N GLY A 162 -10.99 5.74 -1.12
CA GLY A 162 -12.04 4.84 -0.61
C GLY A 162 -11.66 4.04 0.64
N CYS A 163 -10.40 4.12 1.10
CA CYS A 163 -9.88 3.34 2.22
C CYS A 163 -9.95 4.14 3.54
N ARG A 164 -10.53 3.53 4.58
CA ARG A 164 -10.57 4.14 5.92
C ARG A 164 -9.47 3.53 6.79
N PHE A 165 -8.45 4.31 7.09
CA PHE A 165 -7.33 3.89 7.92
C PHE A 165 -7.61 4.15 9.40
N ASP A 166 -7.06 3.32 10.30
CA ASP A 166 -7.16 3.53 11.74
C ASP A 166 -6.22 4.66 12.19
N VAL A 167 -5.08 4.81 11.48
CA VAL A 167 -4.11 5.89 11.70
C VAL A 167 -3.62 6.44 10.37
N ILE A 168 -3.47 7.76 10.28
CA ILE A 168 -2.83 8.45 9.16
C ILE A 168 -1.68 9.29 9.72
N VAL A 169 -0.46 9.08 9.19
CA VAL A 169 0.75 9.74 9.67
C VAL A 169 1.37 10.58 8.55
N SER A 170 1.44 11.89 8.74
CA SER A 170 2.19 12.79 7.87
C SER A 170 3.65 12.85 8.31
N LEU A 171 4.58 12.70 7.36
CA LEU A 171 6.02 12.60 7.63
C LEU A 171 6.80 13.86 7.24
N CYS A 172 6.13 14.91 6.77
CA CYS A 172 6.70 16.21 6.45
C CYS A 172 5.60 17.29 6.46
N SER A 173 5.99 18.54 6.59
CA SER A 173 5.04 19.66 6.67
C SER A 173 4.14 19.78 5.44
N SER A 174 4.69 19.65 4.23
CA SER A 174 3.88 19.68 3.00
C SER A 174 2.82 18.58 2.95
N ALA A 175 3.10 17.39 3.49
CA ALA A 175 2.12 16.31 3.56
C ALA A 175 1.10 16.52 4.70
N ASP A 176 1.44 17.29 5.71
CA ASP A 176 0.56 17.54 6.86
C ASP A 176 -0.65 18.38 6.47
N GLU A 177 -0.45 19.40 5.65
CA GLU A 177 -1.53 20.24 5.12
C GLU A 177 -2.57 19.39 4.36
N PHE A 178 -2.11 18.44 3.53
CA PHE A 178 -2.97 17.52 2.81
C PHE A 178 -3.56 16.43 3.71
N CYS A 179 -2.82 15.99 4.71
CA CYS A 179 -3.27 14.98 5.65
C CYS A 179 -4.53 15.42 6.40
N THR A 180 -4.67 16.69 6.72
CA THR A 180 -5.87 17.24 7.38
C THR A 180 -7.10 17.18 6.49
N ALA A 181 -6.94 17.35 5.19
CA ALA A 181 -8.01 17.32 4.19
C ALA A 181 -8.28 15.93 3.61
N PHE A 182 -7.38 14.95 3.82
CA PHE A 182 -7.55 13.61 3.26
C PHE A 182 -8.83 12.97 3.79
N PRO A 183 -9.74 12.50 2.92
CA PRO A 183 -10.99 11.87 3.35
C PRO A 183 -10.71 10.54 4.04
N GLY A 184 -11.59 10.15 4.91
CA GLY A 184 -11.47 8.93 5.68
C GLY A 184 -11.29 9.22 7.17
N GLY A 185 -11.78 8.33 8.00
CA GLY A 185 -11.65 8.40 9.45
C GLY A 185 -10.23 8.07 9.90
N GLY A 186 -10.08 8.00 11.19
CA GLY A 186 -8.86 7.57 11.83
C GLY A 186 -8.11 8.68 12.55
N ARG A 187 -7.22 8.24 13.43
CA ARG A 187 -6.38 9.13 14.22
C ARG A 187 -5.27 9.71 13.32
N ARG A 188 -5.09 11.03 13.35
CA ARG A 188 -4.06 11.71 12.57
C ARG A 188 -2.88 12.05 13.46
N LYS A 189 -1.67 11.88 12.93
CA LYS A 189 -0.42 12.20 13.62
C LYS A 189 0.54 12.88 12.67
N HIS A 190 1.00 14.06 13.02
CA HIS A 190 2.20 14.65 12.40
C HIS A 190 3.45 14.11 13.10
N MET A 191 4.31 13.44 12.34
CA MET A 191 5.57 12.88 12.80
C MET A 191 6.65 13.21 11.78
N PRO A 192 7.15 14.46 11.77
CA PRO A 192 8.11 14.89 10.77
C PRO A 192 9.46 14.20 10.93
N PHE A 193 10.07 13.90 9.78
CA PHE A 193 11.42 13.37 9.65
C PHE A 193 12.21 14.20 8.65
N ASP A 194 13.50 14.31 8.88
CA ASP A 194 14.43 15.00 8.00
C ASP A 194 14.41 14.38 6.59
N ASP A 195 14.49 15.23 5.57
CA ASP A 195 14.61 14.78 4.20
C ASP A 195 16.08 14.54 3.85
N PRO A 196 16.49 13.32 3.51
CA PRO A 196 17.87 13.06 3.14
C PRO A 196 18.29 13.72 1.82
N PHE A 197 17.33 14.20 1.01
CA PHE A 197 17.60 14.95 -0.23
C PHE A 197 18.00 16.42 0.00
N THR A 198 17.83 16.98 1.18
CA THR A 198 18.10 18.41 1.43
C THR A 198 19.58 18.78 1.54
N SER A 199 20.49 17.91 1.14
CA SER A 199 21.91 18.26 1.03
C SER A 199 22.18 18.99 -0.30
N PRO A 200 22.85 20.13 -0.29
CA PRO A 200 23.30 20.80 -1.51
C PRO A 200 24.32 19.98 -2.32
N PHE A 201 24.83 18.92 -1.75
CA PHE A 201 25.73 17.97 -2.38
C PHE A 201 24.94 16.68 -2.71
N PHE A 202 24.30 16.63 -3.86
CA PHE A 202 23.78 15.38 -4.44
C PHE A 202 24.96 14.45 -4.74
N GLY A 203 25.33 13.59 -3.81
CA GLY A 203 26.44 12.68 -3.97
C GLY A 203 26.51 11.65 -2.84
N ILE A 204 27.45 10.80 -2.94
CA ILE A 204 27.79 9.56 -2.23
C ILE A 204 27.61 9.58 -0.68
N GLY A 205 27.32 10.75 -0.05
CA GLY A 205 27.12 10.87 1.40
C GLY A 205 25.76 10.47 1.97
N ASP A 206 24.76 10.22 1.10
CA ASP A 206 23.37 10.14 1.53
C ASP A 206 22.97 8.80 2.16
N LEU A 207 23.73 7.72 1.96
CA LEU A 207 23.42 6.44 2.59
C LEU A 207 23.52 6.50 4.12
N ASN A 208 24.49 7.23 4.67
CA ASN A 208 24.59 7.38 6.13
C ASN A 208 23.43 8.21 6.70
N ARG A 209 22.96 9.25 5.98
CA ARG A 209 21.76 9.98 6.36
C ARG A 209 20.53 9.09 6.26
N THR A 210 20.46 8.27 5.22
CA THR A 210 19.36 7.33 5.01
C THR A 210 19.31 6.27 6.13
N ARG A 211 20.46 5.77 6.58
CA ARG A 211 20.56 4.87 7.75
C ARG A 211 20.08 5.54 9.04
N LYS A 212 20.49 6.79 9.27
CA LYS A 212 20.02 7.57 10.43
C LYS A 212 18.50 7.78 10.39
N LEU A 213 17.95 8.13 9.23
CA LEU A 213 16.52 8.24 9.02
C LEU A 213 15.79 6.94 9.31
N ARG A 214 16.28 5.81 8.77
CA ARG A 214 15.74 4.46 9.01
C ARG A 214 15.68 4.14 10.50
N ASP A 215 16.78 4.37 11.22
CA ASP A 215 16.89 4.04 12.63
C ASP A 215 16.00 4.96 13.49
N ASP A 216 15.88 6.24 13.12
CA ASP A 216 14.95 7.17 13.76
C ASP A 216 13.50 6.80 13.53
N MET A 217 13.14 6.43 12.29
CA MET A 217 11.80 5.95 11.97
C MET A 217 11.43 4.70 12.78
N ARG A 218 12.32 3.70 12.83
CA ARG A 218 12.08 2.51 13.63
C ARG A 218 11.83 2.85 15.09
N ARG A 219 12.68 3.72 15.68
CA ARG A 219 12.61 4.12 17.10
C ARG A 219 11.32 4.88 17.43
N ARG A 220 10.75 5.64 16.48
CA ARG A 220 9.56 6.48 16.74
C ARG A 220 8.26 5.84 16.28
N ILE A 221 8.26 5.12 15.16
CA ILE A 221 7.05 4.53 14.57
C ILE A 221 6.65 3.25 15.32
N CYS A 222 7.61 2.35 15.61
CA CYS A 222 7.26 1.08 16.21
C CYS A 222 6.63 1.22 17.61
N PRO A 223 7.15 2.02 18.55
CA PRO A 223 6.46 2.24 19.82
C PRO A 223 5.11 2.96 19.66
N TYR A 224 5.04 3.96 18.76
CA TYR A 224 3.79 4.69 18.54
C TYR A 224 2.63 3.80 18.08
N LEU A 225 2.89 2.84 17.18
CA LEU A 225 1.89 1.89 16.70
C LEU A 225 1.71 0.69 17.65
N GLY A 226 2.79 0.22 18.28
CA GLY A 226 2.77 -0.91 19.20
C GLY A 226 2.16 -0.63 20.58
N GLY A 227 1.82 0.62 20.87
CA GLY A 227 1.16 1.00 22.12
C GLY A 227 2.11 1.22 23.31
N GLU A 228 3.42 1.26 23.10
CA GLU A 228 4.39 1.73 24.06
C GLU A 228 4.53 3.26 23.91
N ALA A 229 3.70 4.00 24.62
CA ALA A 229 3.80 5.45 24.77
C ALA A 229 4.15 5.79 26.21
#